data_3c202ab4dedd883b5b0ad72fd8944d31
#
_entry.id   3c202ab4dedd883b5b0ad72fd8944d31
#
_cell.length_a   1.000
_cell.length_b   1.000
_cell.length_c   1.000
_cell.angle_alpha   90.00
_cell.angle_beta   90.00
_cell.angle_gamma   90.00
#
_symmetry.space_group_name_H-M   'P 1'
#
loop_
_entity.id
_entity.type
_entity.pdbx_description
1 polymer ?
#
loop_
_entity_poly.entity_id
_entity_poly.type
_entity_poly.pdbx_seq_one_letter_code
_entity_poly.pdbx_strand_id
1 'polypeptide(L)'
;LGRWLLVVINKADLVERESLEKWRAYFKSLGREVVYISAKHRLGTRKLVAAIRSLAPRIPTKVVVVGYPNVGKSTIINYLKGRHVASTSPKPGWTRGEQLVRAKSWLLVLDTPGIVKTTPSGELDLDVIRGLVDPGTIEDPVPYAYALLKRVVRYNPSALLEAYGVRCTVEEALEVVGKARGTLLKGGKVDIDRVARAILKDWAVGRLKYSIPPPNL
;
A
#
# COMPACT_ATOMS: atom_id res chain seq x y z
N LEU A 1 -17.99 21.39 -13.09
CA LEU A 1 -16.52 21.45 -12.90
C LEU A 1 -15.98 20.06 -13.09
N GLY A 2 -15.38 19.77 -14.28
CA GLY A 2 -14.78 18.47 -14.57
C GLY A 2 -13.62 18.17 -13.62
N ARG A 3 -13.69 17.04 -12.89
CA ARG A 3 -12.59 16.51 -12.08
C ARG A 3 -11.87 15.45 -12.90
N TRP A 4 -10.56 15.56 -13.00
CA TRP A 4 -9.73 14.57 -13.67
C TRP A 4 -9.27 13.52 -12.67
N LEU A 5 -9.29 12.27 -13.08
CA LEU A 5 -8.83 11.13 -12.27
C LEU A 5 -7.59 10.53 -12.91
N LEU A 6 -6.51 10.48 -12.13
CA LEU A 6 -5.30 9.74 -12.45
C LEU A 6 -5.18 8.54 -11.51
N VAL A 7 -5.16 7.34 -12.07
CA VAL A 7 -4.90 6.12 -11.31
C VAL A 7 -3.40 5.97 -11.12
N VAL A 8 -2.97 5.81 -9.86
CA VAL A 8 -1.55 5.63 -9.53
C VAL A 8 -1.35 4.27 -8.86
N ILE A 9 -0.71 3.33 -9.56
CA ILE A 9 -0.29 2.05 -9.00
C ILE A 9 1.06 2.27 -8.33
N ASN A 10 1.06 2.38 -7.00
CA ASN A 10 2.29 2.59 -6.22
C ASN A 10 2.88 1.26 -5.75
N LYS A 11 4.09 1.30 -5.19
CA LYS A 11 4.88 0.14 -4.79
C LYS A 11 5.15 -0.83 -5.95
N ALA A 12 5.33 -0.29 -7.15
CA ALA A 12 5.58 -1.06 -8.36
C ALA A 12 6.87 -1.90 -8.31
N ASP A 13 7.76 -1.59 -7.37
CA ASP A 13 8.97 -2.36 -7.05
C ASP A 13 8.68 -3.73 -6.42
N LEU A 14 7.46 -3.94 -5.90
CA LEU A 14 7.05 -5.20 -5.26
C LEU A 14 6.35 -6.16 -6.22
N VAL A 15 6.09 -5.76 -7.46
CA VAL A 15 5.27 -6.50 -8.43
C VAL A 15 6.04 -6.65 -9.73
N GLU A 16 5.88 -7.80 -10.38
CA GLU A 16 6.45 -8.04 -11.70
C GLU A 16 5.89 -7.10 -12.75
N ARG A 17 6.75 -6.71 -13.69
CA ARG A 17 6.39 -5.75 -14.74
C ARG A 17 5.21 -6.22 -15.58
N GLU A 18 5.11 -7.50 -15.86
CA GLU A 18 4.00 -8.06 -16.64
C GLU A 18 2.65 -7.82 -15.97
N SER A 19 2.55 -8.04 -14.66
CA SER A 19 1.34 -7.75 -13.87
C SER A 19 0.99 -6.26 -13.89
N LEU A 20 1.99 -5.38 -13.81
CA LEU A 20 1.77 -3.93 -13.87
C LEU A 20 1.23 -3.50 -15.23
N GLU A 21 1.74 -4.08 -16.34
CA GLU A 21 1.25 -3.76 -17.70
C GLU A 21 -0.17 -4.30 -17.91
N LYS A 22 -0.52 -5.49 -17.38
CA LYS A 22 -1.90 -6.02 -17.42
C LYS A 22 -2.87 -5.07 -16.71
N TRP A 23 -2.54 -4.62 -15.50
CA TRP A 23 -3.35 -3.66 -14.76
C TRP A 23 -3.43 -2.29 -15.46
N ARG A 24 -2.33 -1.85 -16.07
CA ARG A 24 -2.31 -0.61 -16.85
C ARG A 24 -3.23 -0.70 -18.05
N ALA A 25 -3.19 -1.80 -18.82
CA ALA A 25 -4.07 -2.04 -19.95
C ALA A 25 -5.55 -2.04 -19.50
N TYR A 26 -5.85 -2.73 -18.41
CA TYR A 26 -7.19 -2.77 -17.82
C TYR A 26 -7.74 -1.36 -17.49
N PHE A 27 -6.99 -0.54 -16.78
CA PHE A 27 -7.46 0.82 -16.46
C PHE A 27 -7.59 1.70 -17.71
N LYS A 28 -6.71 1.52 -18.69
CA LYS A 28 -6.82 2.24 -19.96
C LYS A 28 -8.06 1.86 -20.75
N SER A 29 -8.45 0.58 -20.77
CA SER A 29 -9.68 0.14 -21.43
C SER A 29 -10.94 0.73 -20.76
N LEU A 30 -10.86 1.06 -19.47
CA LEU A 30 -11.89 1.82 -18.75
C LEU A 30 -11.81 3.34 -18.99
N GLY A 31 -11.02 3.80 -19.95
CA GLY A 31 -10.84 5.22 -20.25
C GLY A 31 -10.12 6.00 -19.14
N ARG A 32 -9.33 5.34 -18.30
CA ARG A 32 -8.61 5.99 -17.19
C ARG A 32 -7.13 6.17 -17.51
N GLU A 33 -6.63 7.38 -17.24
CA GLU A 33 -5.20 7.60 -17.27
C GLU A 33 -4.54 6.92 -16.06
N VAL A 34 -3.45 6.18 -16.30
CA VAL A 34 -2.80 5.37 -15.27
C VAL A 34 -1.29 5.43 -15.36
N VAL A 35 -0.65 5.52 -14.20
CA VAL A 35 0.81 5.41 -14.07
C VAL A 35 1.14 4.40 -12.97
N TYR A 36 2.23 3.64 -13.14
CA TYR A 36 2.79 2.83 -12.06
C TYR A 36 4.14 3.41 -11.61
N ILE A 37 4.35 3.46 -10.31
CA ILE A 37 5.51 4.08 -9.68
C ILE A 37 5.97 3.30 -8.45
N SER A 38 7.21 3.50 -8.05
CA SER A 38 7.65 3.30 -6.67
C SER A 38 8.03 4.66 -6.07
N ALA A 39 7.14 5.22 -5.28
CA ALA A 39 7.38 6.52 -4.66
C ALA A 39 8.56 6.45 -3.67
N LYS A 40 8.74 5.33 -2.97
CA LYS A 40 9.85 5.06 -2.04
C LYS A 40 11.21 5.09 -2.76
N HIS A 41 11.32 4.40 -3.88
CA HIS A 41 12.54 4.29 -4.67
C HIS A 41 12.65 5.32 -5.81
N ARG A 42 11.68 6.23 -5.92
CA ARG A 42 11.58 7.26 -6.97
C ARG A 42 11.56 6.73 -8.40
N LEU A 43 11.12 5.48 -8.60
CA LEU A 43 10.96 4.88 -9.92
C LEU A 43 9.64 5.34 -10.54
N GLY A 44 9.65 5.75 -11.80
CA GLY A 44 8.46 6.21 -12.52
C GLY A 44 7.87 7.54 -12.05
N THR A 45 8.44 8.18 -11.04
CA THR A 45 7.90 9.41 -10.44
C THR A 45 7.94 10.61 -11.38
N ARG A 46 8.85 10.65 -12.37
CA ARG A 46 8.83 11.66 -13.45
C ARG A 46 7.58 11.50 -14.32
N LYS A 47 7.16 10.24 -14.61
CA LYS A 47 5.93 9.94 -15.37
C LYS A 47 4.69 10.42 -14.61
N LEU A 48 4.66 10.26 -13.27
CA LEU A 48 3.60 10.80 -12.43
C LEU A 48 3.46 12.33 -12.59
N VAL A 49 4.58 13.06 -12.48
CA VAL A 49 4.57 14.52 -12.61
C VAL A 49 4.12 14.95 -14.02
N ALA A 50 4.58 14.25 -15.06
CA ALA A 50 4.18 14.52 -16.45
C ALA A 50 2.67 14.25 -16.66
N ALA A 51 2.15 13.13 -16.14
CA ALA A 51 0.73 12.81 -16.24
C ALA A 51 -0.16 13.82 -15.50
N ILE A 52 0.24 14.25 -14.30
CA ILE A 52 -0.48 15.31 -13.58
C ILE A 52 -0.52 16.59 -14.43
N ARG A 53 0.61 16.97 -15.04
CA ARG A 53 0.71 18.17 -15.85
C ARG A 53 -0.11 18.11 -17.14
N SER A 54 -0.13 16.94 -17.81
CA SER A 54 -0.93 16.74 -19.04
C SER A 54 -2.43 16.77 -18.78
N LEU A 55 -2.87 16.31 -17.61
CA LEU A 55 -4.27 16.32 -17.19
C LEU A 55 -4.70 17.66 -16.56
N ALA A 56 -3.76 18.57 -16.30
CA ALA A 56 -4.05 19.82 -15.62
C ALA A 56 -4.91 20.75 -16.48
N PRO A 57 -6.16 21.07 -16.10
CA PRO A 57 -7.05 21.93 -16.89
C PRO A 57 -6.64 23.40 -16.84
N ARG A 58 -5.88 23.77 -15.83
CA ARG A 58 -5.38 25.14 -15.58
C ARG A 58 -4.17 25.10 -14.65
N ILE A 59 -3.41 26.19 -14.63
CA ILE A 59 -2.25 26.42 -13.75
C ILE A 59 -2.54 27.60 -12.83
N PRO A 60 -2.31 27.51 -11.50
CA PRO A 60 -1.87 26.29 -10.78
C PRO A 60 -2.99 25.25 -10.65
N THR A 61 -2.63 23.97 -10.83
CA THR A 61 -3.58 22.88 -10.64
C THR A 61 -3.58 22.41 -9.19
N LYS A 62 -4.76 22.01 -8.70
CA LYS A 62 -4.93 21.45 -7.35
C LYS A 62 -5.04 19.92 -7.45
N VAL A 63 -4.24 19.21 -6.67
CA VAL A 63 -4.23 17.74 -6.62
C VAL A 63 -4.55 17.26 -5.21
N VAL A 64 -5.43 16.27 -5.14
CA VAL A 64 -5.76 15.52 -3.93
C VAL A 64 -5.30 14.08 -4.13
N VAL A 65 -4.60 13.51 -3.16
CA VAL A 65 -4.19 12.10 -3.19
C VAL A 65 -5.10 11.31 -2.26
N VAL A 66 -5.86 10.40 -2.83
CA VAL A 66 -6.80 9.54 -2.09
C VAL A 66 -6.43 8.06 -2.24
N GLY A 67 -6.89 7.22 -1.34
CA GLY A 67 -6.63 5.78 -1.36
C GLY A 67 -6.64 5.18 0.04
N TYR A 68 -6.56 3.85 0.10
CA TYR A 68 -6.53 3.09 1.35
C TYR A 68 -5.31 3.44 2.24
N PRO A 69 -5.32 3.10 3.54
CA PRO A 69 -4.14 3.21 4.38
C PRO A 69 -2.93 2.45 3.79
N ASN A 70 -1.73 2.87 4.14
CA ASN A 70 -0.47 2.19 3.80
C ASN A 70 -0.16 2.00 2.30
N VAL A 71 -0.98 2.51 1.36
CA VAL A 71 -0.70 2.46 -0.10
C VAL A 71 0.41 3.44 -0.52
N GLY A 72 0.86 4.31 0.38
CA GLY A 72 1.94 5.26 0.13
C GLY A 72 1.51 6.67 -0.27
N LYS A 73 0.28 7.09 0.11
CA LYS A 73 -0.22 8.45 -0.13
C LYS A 73 0.75 9.52 0.37
N SER A 74 1.16 9.44 1.63
CA SER A 74 2.09 10.41 2.23
C SER A 74 3.44 10.43 1.52
N THR A 75 3.93 9.27 1.06
CA THR A 75 5.18 9.20 0.28
C THR A 75 5.04 9.91 -1.07
N ILE A 76 3.91 9.74 -1.75
CA ILE A 76 3.60 10.44 -3.00
C ILE A 76 3.49 11.94 -2.75
N ILE A 77 2.74 12.35 -1.72
CA ILE A 77 2.58 13.76 -1.33
C ILE A 77 3.94 14.40 -1.04
N ASN A 78 4.77 13.73 -0.24
CA ASN A 78 6.12 14.22 0.09
C ASN A 78 7.02 14.32 -1.15
N TYR A 79 6.92 13.36 -2.08
CA TYR A 79 7.62 13.43 -3.35
C TYR A 79 7.18 14.65 -4.18
N LEU A 80 5.87 14.88 -4.30
CA LEU A 80 5.32 16.01 -5.06
C LEU A 80 5.70 17.34 -4.44
N LYS A 81 5.70 17.46 -3.12
CA LYS A 81 6.13 18.65 -2.38
C LYS A 81 7.62 18.97 -2.59
N GLY A 82 8.47 17.97 -2.83
CA GLY A 82 9.92 18.13 -2.93
C GLY A 82 10.60 18.27 -1.56
N ARG A 83 11.94 18.16 -1.53
CA ARG A 83 12.73 18.20 -0.29
C ARG A 83 12.78 19.56 0.42
N HIS A 84 12.31 20.64 -0.22
CA HIS A 84 12.51 22.02 0.24
C HIS A 84 11.25 22.73 0.75
N VAL A 85 10.15 22.00 0.93
CA VAL A 85 9.07 22.58 1.72
C VAL A 85 9.44 22.35 3.19
N ALA A 86 10.23 23.24 3.76
CA ALA A 86 10.30 23.39 5.19
C ALA A 86 8.86 23.42 5.70
N SER A 87 8.54 22.56 6.67
CA SER A 87 7.28 22.68 7.37
C SER A 87 7.25 24.09 7.95
N THR A 88 6.53 24.97 7.30
CA THR A 88 6.13 26.20 7.98
C THR A 88 5.26 25.70 9.11
N SER A 89 5.82 25.74 10.32
CA SER A 89 5.14 25.39 11.55
C SER A 89 3.76 26.02 11.52
N PRO A 90 2.69 25.23 11.75
CA PRO A 90 1.40 25.84 11.97
C PRO A 90 1.55 26.72 13.21
N LYS A 91 1.27 28.01 13.09
CA LYS A 91 1.12 28.87 14.25
C LYS A 91 0.11 28.22 15.19
N PRO A 92 0.38 28.10 16.51
CA PRO A 92 -0.57 27.54 17.45
C PRO A 92 -1.86 28.38 17.38
N GLY A 93 -2.99 27.75 17.04
CA GLY A 93 -4.29 28.42 17.02
C GLY A 93 -5.11 28.23 15.74
N TRP A 94 -4.65 27.52 14.70
CA TRP A 94 -5.46 27.22 13.53
C TRP A 94 -6.03 25.80 13.63
N THR A 95 -7.35 25.74 13.52
CA THR A 95 -8.17 24.53 13.43
C THR A 95 -7.57 23.50 12.48
N ARG A 96 -7.73 22.21 12.80
CA ARG A 96 -7.43 21.02 12.00
C ARG A 96 -8.16 21.08 10.66
N GLY A 97 -7.67 21.89 9.71
CA GLY A 97 -8.21 22.09 8.38
C GLY A 97 -7.26 21.55 7.31
N GLU A 98 -7.83 21.14 6.21
CA GLU A 98 -7.13 20.72 5.00
C GLU A 98 -6.10 21.76 4.57
N GLN A 99 -4.81 21.44 4.58
CA GLN A 99 -3.76 22.39 4.25
C GLN A 99 -3.36 22.24 2.78
N LEU A 100 -3.64 23.29 1.99
CA LEU A 100 -3.18 23.35 0.61
C LEU A 100 -1.73 23.83 0.57
N VAL A 101 -0.81 22.96 0.17
CA VAL A 101 0.62 23.24 0.13
C VAL A 101 1.08 23.45 -1.32
N ARG A 102 1.80 24.54 -1.58
CA ARG A 102 2.41 24.79 -2.89
C ARG A 102 3.63 23.88 -3.07
N ALA A 103 3.46 22.85 -3.89
CA ALA A 103 4.52 21.88 -4.21
C ALA A 103 5.45 22.37 -5.33
N LYS A 104 4.92 23.08 -6.31
CA LYS A 104 5.63 23.70 -7.42
C LYS A 104 4.89 24.98 -7.84
N SER A 105 5.50 25.82 -8.69
CA SER A 105 4.84 27.04 -9.21
C SER A 105 3.47 26.74 -9.83
N TRP A 106 3.33 25.60 -10.46
CA TRP A 106 2.13 25.17 -11.19
C TRP A 106 1.27 24.11 -10.43
N LEU A 107 1.73 23.61 -9.26
CA LEU A 107 1.11 22.49 -8.54
C LEU A 107 0.86 22.82 -7.07
N LEU A 108 -0.39 22.72 -6.67
CA LEU A 108 -0.84 22.76 -5.29
C LEU A 108 -1.30 21.35 -4.88
N VAL A 109 -0.80 20.85 -3.75
CA VAL A 109 -1.18 19.53 -3.20
C VAL A 109 -1.95 19.76 -1.92
N LEU A 110 -3.15 19.17 -1.85
CA LEU A 110 -3.92 19.16 -0.62
C LEU A 110 -3.35 18.08 0.30
N ASP A 111 -2.85 18.52 1.45
CA ASP A 111 -2.40 17.61 2.51
C ASP A 111 -3.60 17.21 3.34
N THR A 112 -4.11 16.02 3.06
CA THR A 112 -5.29 15.48 3.73
C THR A 112 -4.87 14.33 4.64
N PRO A 113 -4.55 14.57 5.91
CA PRO A 113 -4.28 13.46 6.83
C PRO A 113 -5.58 12.64 7.00
N GLY A 114 -5.59 11.42 6.44
CA GLY A 114 -6.57 10.40 6.79
C GLY A 114 -8.04 10.68 6.44
N ILE A 115 -8.34 11.30 5.28
CA ILE A 115 -9.74 11.61 4.88
C ILE A 115 -10.62 10.37 4.73
N VAL A 116 -10.06 9.22 4.42
CA VAL A 116 -10.84 7.98 4.30
C VAL A 116 -10.79 7.26 5.64
N LYS A 117 -11.76 7.51 6.51
CA LYS A 117 -12.09 6.59 7.59
C LYS A 117 -12.71 5.36 6.96
N THR A 118 -11.92 4.34 6.73
CA THR A 118 -12.39 3.04 6.28
C THR A 118 -12.63 2.18 7.51
N THR A 119 -13.89 1.84 7.74
CA THR A 119 -14.26 0.84 8.74
C THR A 119 -13.87 -0.53 8.22
N PRO A 120 -13.33 -1.44 9.05
CA PRO A 120 -13.12 -2.83 8.69
C PRO A 120 -14.40 -3.42 8.09
N SER A 121 -14.25 -4.21 7.04
CA SER A 121 -15.39 -4.80 6.31
C SER A 121 -15.90 -6.08 6.98
N GLY A 122 -15.12 -6.65 7.91
CA GLY A 122 -15.34 -7.97 8.47
C GLY A 122 -14.79 -9.11 7.62
N GLU A 123 -14.33 -8.83 6.40
CA GLU A 123 -13.58 -9.75 5.58
C GLU A 123 -12.09 -9.65 5.92
N LEU A 124 -11.59 -10.55 6.77
CA LEU A 124 -10.27 -10.45 7.42
C LEU A 124 -9.12 -10.25 6.44
N ASP A 125 -9.10 -11.01 5.33
CA ASP A 125 -8.06 -10.91 4.31
C ASP A 125 -8.11 -9.58 3.55
N LEU A 126 -9.31 -9.09 3.21
CA LEU A 126 -9.49 -7.80 2.55
C LEU A 126 -9.11 -6.64 3.46
N ASP A 127 -9.42 -6.72 4.74
CA ASP A 127 -9.06 -5.70 5.72
C ASP A 127 -7.53 -5.59 5.87
N VAL A 128 -6.82 -6.73 5.87
CA VAL A 128 -5.35 -6.73 5.84
C VAL A 128 -4.82 -6.10 4.54
N ILE A 129 -5.34 -6.52 3.39
CA ILE A 129 -4.88 -6.04 2.08
C ILE A 129 -5.12 -4.54 1.91
N ARG A 130 -6.26 -4.05 2.38
CA ARG A 130 -6.61 -2.63 2.39
C ARG A 130 -5.82 -1.81 3.40
N GLY A 131 -5.01 -2.46 4.25
CA GLY A 131 -4.23 -1.82 5.30
C GLY A 131 -5.06 -1.25 6.44
N LEU A 132 -6.26 -1.82 6.68
CA LEU A 132 -7.16 -1.44 7.77
C LEU A 132 -6.76 -2.06 9.11
N VAL A 133 -5.92 -3.08 9.05
CA VAL A 133 -5.39 -3.80 10.20
C VAL A 133 -3.97 -3.30 10.48
N ASP A 134 -3.71 -2.86 11.69
CA ASP A 134 -2.36 -2.57 12.17
C ASP A 134 -1.80 -3.79 12.91
N PRO A 135 -0.79 -4.48 12.35
CA PRO A 135 -0.18 -5.65 12.99
C PRO A 135 0.42 -5.36 14.37
N GLY A 136 0.66 -4.09 14.70
CA GLY A 136 1.23 -3.68 15.98
C GLY A 136 0.21 -3.61 17.11
N THR A 137 -1.03 -3.27 16.79
CA THR A 137 -2.07 -2.95 17.80
C THR A 137 -3.26 -3.89 17.81
N ILE A 138 -3.40 -4.76 16.79
CA ILE A 138 -4.50 -5.71 16.72
C ILE A 138 -4.48 -6.68 17.91
N GLU A 139 -5.62 -6.92 18.56
CA GLU A 139 -5.71 -7.80 19.71
C GLU A 139 -5.42 -9.26 19.33
N ASP A 140 -6.12 -9.80 18.34
CA ASP A 140 -5.95 -11.17 17.84
C ASP A 140 -5.45 -11.16 16.39
N PRO A 141 -4.14 -11.30 16.12
CA PRO A 141 -3.58 -11.29 14.78
C PRO A 141 -3.73 -12.63 14.05
N VAL A 142 -4.01 -13.73 14.77
CA VAL A 142 -3.96 -15.08 14.22
C VAL A 142 -5.00 -15.31 13.11
N PRO A 143 -6.30 -14.98 13.29
CA PRO A 143 -7.29 -15.13 12.22
C PRO A 143 -6.96 -14.33 10.97
N TYR A 144 -6.42 -13.13 11.14
CA TYR A 144 -6.02 -12.26 10.01
C TYR A 144 -4.81 -12.84 9.26
N ALA A 145 -3.84 -13.39 9.98
CA ALA A 145 -2.69 -14.04 9.36
C ALA A 145 -3.12 -15.27 8.54
N TYR A 146 -4.00 -16.12 9.07
CA TYR A 146 -4.54 -17.27 8.33
C TYR A 146 -5.36 -16.82 7.11
N ALA A 147 -6.24 -15.85 7.24
CA ALA A 147 -7.02 -15.33 6.12
C ALA A 147 -6.12 -14.78 5.01
N LEU A 148 -5.08 -14.01 5.38
CA LEU A 148 -4.07 -13.52 4.45
C LEU A 148 -3.32 -14.68 3.77
N LEU A 149 -2.83 -15.66 4.53
CA LEU A 149 -2.08 -16.81 4.01
C LEU A 149 -2.91 -17.65 3.04
N LYS A 150 -4.18 -17.94 3.34
CA LYS A 150 -5.10 -18.62 2.42
C LYS A 150 -5.18 -17.89 1.08
N ARG A 151 -5.32 -16.58 1.11
CA ARG A 151 -5.35 -15.78 -0.11
C ARG A 151 -4.02 -15.80 -0.84
N VAL A 152 -2.91 -15.57 -0.14
CA VAL A 152 -1.57 -15.54 -0.72
C VAL A 152 -1.25 -16.86 -1.40
N VAL A 153 -1.40 -18.00 -0.72
CA VAL A 153 -1.10 -19.33 -1.27
C VAL A 153 -2.01 -19.70 -2.44
N ARG A 154 -3.26 -19.24 -2.44
CA ARG A 154 -4.17 -19.42 -3.58
C ARG A 154 -3.63 -18.82 -4.88
N TYR A 155 -2.99 -17.64 -4.83
CA TYR A 155 -2.49 -16.92 -6.00
C TYR A 155 -0.99 -17.10 -6.23
N ASN A 156 -0.24 -17.47 -5.20
CA ASN A 156 1.17 -17.83 -5.27
C ASN A 156 1.44 -19.03 -4.36
N PRO A 157 1.32 -20.27 -4.85
CA PRO A 157 1.60 -21.49 -4.05
C PRO A 157 3.03 -21.56 -3.51
N SER A 158 3.98 -20.84 -4.12
CA SER A 158 5.38 -20.79 -3.70
C SER A 158 5.68 -19.70 -2.67
N ALA A 159 4.71 -18.89 -2.29
CA ALA A 159 4.93 -17.71 -1.46
C ALA A 159 5.63 -17.99 -0.12
N LEU A 160 5.28 -19.09 0.55
CA LEU A 160 5.90 -19.48 1.82
C LEU A 160 7.36 -19.91 1.64
N LEU A 161 7.64 -20.63 0.55
CA LEU A 161 9.00 -21.03 0.19
C LEU A 161 9.85 -19.79 -0.15
N GLU A 162 9.31 -18.89 -0.95
CA GLU A 162 9.99 -17.65 -1.37
C GLU A 162 10.28 -16.72 -0.18
N ALA A 163 9.30 -16.56 0.71
CA ALA A 163 9.40 -15.62 1.82
C ALA A 163 10.16 -16.17 3.03
N TYR A 164 10.03 -17.47 3.31
CA TYR A 164 10.48 -18.07 4.57
C TYR A 164 11.34 -19.32 4.39
N GLY A 165 11.54 -19.82 3.17
CA GLY A 165 12.30 -21.04 2.91
C GLY A 165 11.59 -22.33 3.36
N VAL A 166 10.29 -22.30 3.59
CA VAL A 166 9.52 -23.44 4.12
C VAL A 166 8.45 -23.92 3.14
N ARG A 167 8.16 -25.22 3.22
CA ARG A 167 7.03 -25.85 2.52
C ARG A 167 6.10 -26.46 3.56
N CYS A 168 4.88 -25.98 3.64
CA CYS A 168 3.86 -26.46 4.58
C CYS A 168 2.47 -26.05 4.08
N THR A 169 1.45 -26.63 4.69
CA THR A 169 0.06 -26.18 4.50
C THR A 169 -0.16 -24.81 5.16
N VAL A 170 -1.28 -24.16 4.86
CA VAL A 170 -1.63 -22.89 5.50
C VAL A 170 -1.89 -23.09 6.99
N GLU A 171 -2.48 -24.22 7.37
CA GLU A 171 -2.80 -24.59 8.75
C GLU A 171 -1.54 -24.76 9.60
N GLU A 172 -0.47 -25.27 9.02
CA GLU A 172 0.83 -25.47 9.69
C GLU A 172 1.71 -24.23 9.64
N ALA A 173 1.38 -23.24 8.80
CA ALA A 173 2.29 -22.16 8.44
C ALA A 173 2.80 -21.36 9.64
N LEU A 174 1.95 -21.06 10.62
CA LEU A 174 2.37 -20.28 11.81
C LEU A 174 3.40 -21.06 12.63
N GLU A 175 3.22 -22.36 12.81
CA GLU A 175 4.19 -23.17 13.54
C GLU A 175 5.49 -23.36 12.77
N VAL A 176 5.40 -23.73 11.49
CA VAL A 176 6.58 -24.02 10.67
C VAL A 176 7.42 -22.77 10.45
N VAL A 177 6.78 -21.63 10.11
CA VAL A 177 7.45 -20.33 9.99
C VAL A 177 8.04 -19.88 11.33
N GLY A 178 7.32 -20.10 12.44
CA GLY A 178 7.78 -19.77 13.78
C GLY A 178 9.04 -20.53 14.17
N LYS A 179 9.07 -21.82 13.90
CA LYS A 179 10.27 -22.67 14.11
C LYS A 179 11.43 -22.23 13.23
N ALA A 180 11.17 -22.01 11.93
CA ALA A 180 12.20 -21.58 10.97
C ALA A 180 12.82 -20.21 11.35
N ARG A 181 12.04 -19.33 11.97
CA ARG A 181 12.50 -17.99 12.42
C ARG A 181 13.01 -17.95 13.86
N GLY A 182 12.94 -19.07 14.58
CA GLY A 182 13.32 -19.10 16.00
C GLY A 182 12.41 -18.25 16.90
N THR A 183 11.15 -18.06 16.50
CA THR A 183 10.19 -17.26 17.27
C THR A 183 9.52 -18.15 18.33
N LEU A 184 10.24 -18.36 19.43
CA LEU A 184 9.88 -19.33 20.45
C LEU A 184 9.64 -18.64 21.81
N LEU A 185 8.73 -19.19 22.58
CA LEU A 185 8.51 -18.90 24.00
C LEU A 185 9.53 -19.66 24.87
N LYS A 186 9.62 -19.30 26.14
CA LYS A 186 10.34 -20.11 27.14
C LYS A 186 9.73 -21.54 27.14
N GLY A 187 10.58 -22.55 27.00
CA GLY A 187 10.15 -23.95 26.89
C GLY A 187 10.01 -24.47 25.44
N GLY A 188 10.44 -23.69 24.42
CA GLY A 188 10.57 -24.17 23.05
C GLY A 188 9.29 -24.20 22.21
N LYS A 189 8.13 -23.78 22.77
CA LYS A 189 6.88 -23.64 22.01
C LYS A 189 6.94 -22.41 21.12
N VAL A 190 6.32 -22.49 19.93
CA VAL A 190 6.23 -21.35 19.02
C VAL A 190 5.33 -20.27 19.62
N ASP A 191 5.76 -19.03 19.55
CA ASP A 191 4.96 -17.85 19.87
C ASP A 191 4.08 -17.49 18.66
N ILE A 192 2.93 -18.15 18.58
CA ILE A 192 1.99 -18.06 17.43
C ILE A 192 1.52 -16.63 17.20
N ASP A 193 1.23 -15.88 18.25
CA ASP A 193 0.79 -14.48 18.17
C ASP A 193 1.87 -13.61 17.53
N ARG A 194 3.10 -13.73 17.99
CA ARG A 194 4.25 -13.00 17.46
C ARG A 194 4.55 -13.37 16.02
N VAL A 195 4.40 -14.66 15.65
CA VAL A 195 4.56 -15.12 14.25
C VAL A 195 3.46 -14.52 13.37
N ALA A 196 2.21 -14.55 13.80
CA ALA A 196 1.09 -13.98 13.06
C ALA A 196 1.31 -12.48 12.78
N ARG A 197 1.71 -11.70 13.80
CA ARG A 197 2.08 -10.28 13.64
C ARG A 197 3.25 -10.09 12.67
N ALA A 198 4.24 -10.97 12.72
CA ALA A 198 5.38 -10.90 11.81
C ALA A 198 4.96 -11.16 10.34
N ILE A 199 4.10 -12.13 10.09
CA ILE A 199 3.56 -12.42 8.75
C ILE A 199 2.76 -11.23 8.20
N LEU A 200 1.90 -10.62 9.02
CA LEU A 200 1.15 -9.42 8.62
C LEU A 200 2.08 -8.23 8.30
N LYS A 201 3.17 -8.06 9.07
CA LYS A 201 4.21 -7.05 8.78
C LYS A 201 4.97 -7.37 7.50
N ASP A 202 5.34 -8.64 7.29
CA ASP A 202 6.04 -9.08 6.07
C ASP A 202 5.19 -8.84 4.81
N TRP A 203 3.88 -9.01 4.89
CA TRP A 203 2.95 -8.58 3.84
C TRP A 203 3.02 -7.06 3.60
N ALA A 204 2.90 -6.26 4.66
CA ALA A 204 2.87 -4.81 4.54
C ALA A 204 4.14 -4.21 3.89
N VAL A 205 5.31 -4.88 4.08
CA VAL A 205 6.59 -4.48 3.48
C VAL A 205 6.93 -5.20 2.18
N GLY A 206 6.06 -6.13 1.72
CA GLY A 206 6.22 -6.84 0.46
C GLY A 206 7.22 -7.99 0.48
N ARG A 207 7.52 -8.57 1.65
CA ARG A 207 8.30 -9.82 1.75
C ARG A 207 7.44 -11.01 1.33
N LEU A 208 6.20 -11.08 1.80
CA LEU A 208 5.19 -12.04 1.37
C LEU A 208 4.48 -11.46 0.15
N LYS A 209 4.52 -12.14 -0.99
CA LYS A 209 4.07 -11.58 -2.27
C LYS A 209 3.03 -12.46 -2.94
N TYR A 210 2.07 -11.85 -3.59
CA TYR A 210 1.23 -12.45 -4.61
C TYR A 210 0.73 -11.38 -5.57
N SER A 211 0.28 -11.81 -6.74
CA SER A 211 -0.32 -10.93 -7.74
C SER A 211 -1.65 -11.51 -8.21
N ILE A 212 -2.64 -10.66 -8.36
CA ILE A 212 -3.93 -11.02 -8.94
C ILE A 212 -4.00 -10.35 -10.31
N PRO A 213 -4.37 -11.08 -11.37
CA PRO A 213 -4.63 -10.47 -12.66
C PRO A 213 -5.86 -9.54 -12.57
N PRO A 214 -5.94 -8.51 -13.44
CA PRO A 214 -7.17 -7.73 -13.54
C PRO A 214 -8.35 -8.63 -13.97
N PRO A 215 -9.60 -8.22 -13.66
CA PRO A 215 -10.76 -8.89 -14.17
C PRO A 215 -10.72 -8.99 -15.70
N ASN A 216 -11.19 -10.11 -16.25
CA ASN A 216 -11.38 -10.22 -17.69
C ASN A 216 -12.43 -9.17 -18.12
N LEU A 217 -12.12 -8.43 -19.16
CA LEU A 217 -13.03 -7.47 -19.80
C LEU A 217 -14.07 -8.20 -20.64
#